data_7cb674339737091643230ca6d880470d
#
_entry.id   7cb674339737091643230ca6d880470d
#
_cell.length_a   1.000
_cell.length_b   1.000
_cell.length_c   1.000
_cell.angle_alpha   90.00
_cell.angle_beta   90.00
_cell.angle_gamma   90.00
#
_symmetry.space_group_name_H-M   'P 1'
#
loop_
_entity.id
_entity.type
_entity.pdbx_description
1 polymer ?
#
loop_
_entity_poly.entity_id
_entity_poly.type
_entity_poly.pdbx_seq_one_letter_code
_entity_poly.pdbx_strand_id
1 'polypeptide(L)'
;MTGPAWVRLADLAELQPGFARRQTPHPDGTVGGIPVLRPPDVNGGELSEEPGLRVPDADAAGLARYRLAAGDILCVRTGRPGACAAVTPHQVDWLHSDTLFRIRPGSGVDPTYLAHYLSSPAAQDWILRRVHRGSGIPSITSRDLADLPVPLPGLDEQREAAEIMSAVTEKIAAHRRIAETASELRTALALRLFSAPK
;
A
#
# COMPACT_ATOMS: atom_id res chain seq x y z
N MET A 1 -21.49 -2.59 27.08
CA MET A 1 -20.72 -1.88 26.02
C MET A 1 -21.12 -2.52 24.70
N THR A 2 -21.85 -1.81 23.87
CA THR A 2 -22.21 -2.28 22.51
C THR A 2 -20.92 -2.18 21.68
N GLY A 3 -20.52 -3.28 21.04
CA GLY A 3 -19.35 -3.28 20.15
C GLY A 3 -19.54 -2.31 18.96
N PRO A 4 -18.47 -1.97 18.22
CA PRO A 4 -18.55 -1.06 17.09
C PRO A 4 -19.52 -1.60 16.02
N ALA A 5 -20.19 -0.69 15.32
CA ALA A 5 -20.98 -1.06 14.15
C ALA A 5 -20.06 -1.61 13.06
N TRP A 6 -20.53 -2.61 12.30
CA TRP A 6 -19.81 -3.15 11.15
C TRP A 6 -20.41 -2.59 9.87
N VAL A 7 -19.57 -1.97 9.04
CA VAL A 7 -19.98 -1.29 7.81
C VAL A 7 -19.14 -1.82 6.65
N ARG A 8 -19.72 -1.91 5.44
CA ARG A 8 -18.95 -2.36 4.27
C ARG A 8 -17.94 -1.29 3.87
N LEU A 9 -16.77 -1.71 3.38
CA LEU A 9 -15.74 -0.79 2.89
C LEU A 9 -16.26 0.18 1.82
N ALA A 10 -17.14 -0.29 0.93
CA ALA A 10 -17.75 0.56 -0.10
C ALA A 10 -18.62 1.70 0.44
N ASP A 11 -19.13 1.57 1.65
CA ASP A 11 -19.97 2.60 2.29
C ASP A 11 -19.10 3.64 3.04
N LEU A 12 -17.80 3.38 3.17
CA LEU A 12 -16.81 4.21 3.88
C LEU A 12 -15.80 4.88 2.95
N ALA A 13 -15.53 4.30 1.78
CA ALA A 13 -14.46 4.72 0.90
C ALA A 13 -14.79 4.50 -0.58
N GLU A 14 -14.25 5.36 -1.44
CA GLU A 14 -14.21 5.14 -2.88
C GLU A 14 -13.13 4.12 -3.24
N LEU A 15 -13.47 3.09 -4.00
CA LEU A 15 -12.53 2.10 -4.52
C LEU A 15 -12.33 2.32 -6.02
N GLN A 16 -11.08 2.57 -6.42
CA GLN A 16 -10.73 2.78 -7.82
C GLN A 16 -9.53 1.91 -8.22
N PRO A 17 -9.64 1.06 -9.27
CA PRO A 17 -8.46 0.45 -9.88
C PRO A 17 -7.62 1.50 -10.58
N GLY A 18 -6.30 1.29 -10.62
CA GLY A 18 -5.39 2.18 -11.33
C GLY A 18 -5.51 2.09 -12.85
N PHE A 19 -4.67 2.84 -13.55
CA PHE A 19 -4.68 2.85 -15.02
C PHE A 19 -4.02 1.61 -15.60
N ALA A 20 -4.58 1.11 -16.71
CA ALA A 20 -4.03 -0.03 -17.42
C ALA A 20 -2.76 0.36 -18.21
N ARG A 21 -1.71 -0.43 -18.07
CA ARG A 21 -0.35 -0.22 -18.61
C ARG A 21 -0.29 -0.10 -20.14
N ARG A 22 -1.37 -0.28 -20.87
CA ARG A 22 -1.39 -0.23 -22.35
C ARG A 22 -1.08 1.15 -22.95
N GLN A 23 -1.00 2.20 -22.12
CA GLN A 23 -0.90 3.57 -22.62
C GLN A 23 0.50 4.18 -22.53
N THR A 24 1.47 3.61 -21.77
CA THR A 24 2.82 4.17 -21.73
C THR A 24 3.86 3.16 -21.27
N PRO A 25 4.65 2.59 -22.15
CA PRO A 25 5.85 1.86 -21.77
C PRO A 25 7.06 2.80 -21.85
N HIS A 26 7.49 3.34 -20.72
CA HIS A 26 8.89 3.77 -20.63
C HIS A 26 9.60 2.81 -19.68
N PRO A 27 10.75 2.24 -20.11
CA PRO A 27 11.51 1.30 -19.29
C PRO A 27 12.08 2.00 -18.07
N ASP A 28 12.37 1.19 -17.05
CA ASP A 28 13.12 1.58 -15.87
C ASP A 28 14.35 2.43 -16.26
N GLY A 29 14.47 3.62 -15.70
CA GLY A 29 15.61 4.52 -15.95
C GLY A 29 15.30 5.85 -16.62
N THR A 30 14.06 6.19 -16.96
CA THR A 30 13.71 7.51 -17.46
C THR A 30 13.85 8.55 -16.36
N VAL A 31 14.80 9.46 -16.49
CA VAL A 31 14.95 10.62 -15.61
C VAL A 31 13.80 11.59 -15.90
N GLY A 32 12.97 11.87 -14.89
CA GLY A 32 11.79 12.75 -15.01
C GLY A 32 10.47 11.98 -15.13
N GLY A 33 9.35 12.72 -15.15
CA GLY A 33 8.00 12.17 -15.22
C GLY A 33 7.42 11.74 -13.86
N ILE A 34 6.15 11.33 -13.88
CA ILE A 34 5.36 11.01 -12.68
C ILE A 34 5.61 9.56 -12.25
N PRO A 35 6.01 9.34 -10.99
CA PRO A 35 6.20 7.98 -10.46
C PRO A 35 4.90 7.17 -10.47
N VAL A 36 5.02 5.84 -10.69
CA VAL A 36 3.90 4.91 -10.74
C VAL A 36 4.13 3.76 -9.77
N LEU A 37 3.26 3.63 -8.79
CA LEU A 37 3.30 2.53 -7.83
C LEU A 37 2.67 1.26 -8.41
N ARG A 38 3.32 0.13 -8.13
CA ARG A 38 2.94 -1.23 -8.53
C ARG A 38 2.97 -2.16 -7.31
N PRO A 39 2.50 -3.42 -7.40
CA PRO A 39 2.53 -4.36 -6.27
C PRO A 39 3.88 -4.55 -5.58
N PRO A 40 5.05 -4.56 -6.26
CA PRO A 40 6.35 -4.62 -5.57
C PRO A 40 6.65 -3.40 -4.71
N ASP A 41 6.05 -2.26 -5.02
CA ASP A 41 6.25 -1.00 -4.30
C ASP A 41 5.39 -0.89 -3.03
N VAL A 42 4.52 -1.88 -2.76
CA VAL A 42 3.68 -1.99 -1.54
C VAL A 42 4.26 -3.09 -0.66
N ASN A 43 4.94 -2.74 0.40
CA ASN A 43 5.63 -3.72 1.24
C ASN A 43 5.62 -3.35 2.73
N GLY A 44 5.23 -4.30 3.58
CA GLY A 44 5.27 -4.14 5.03
C GLY A 44 4.40 -3.02 5.60
N GLY A 45 3.38 -2.55 4.85
CA GLY A 45 2.54 -1.41 5.24
C GLY A 45 3.09 -0.06 4.78
N GLU A 46 4.18 -0.06 4.00
CA GLU A 46 4.84 1.13 3.47
C GLU A 46 4.84 1.12 1.94
N LEU A 47 4.94 2.31 1.34
CA LEU A 47 5.12 2.51 -0.09
C LEU A 47 6.57 2.85 -0.40
N SER A 48 7.08 2.34 -1.53
CA SER A 48 8.41 2.70 -2.01
C SER A 48 8.53 4.22 -2.20
N GLU A 49 9.67 4.77 -1.81
CA GLU A 49 10.02 6.17 -2.05
C GLU A 49 10.55 6.39 -3.47
N GLU A 50 11.06 5.34 -4.10
CA GLU A 50 11.65 5.38 -5.44
C GLU A 50 11.10 4.22 -6.30
N PRO A 51 9.86 4.30 -6.80
CA PRO A 51 9.34 3.28 -7.70
C PRO A 51 10.09 3.32 -9.04
N GLY A 52 10.43 2.13 -9.54
CA GLY A 52 11.19 2.00 -10.79
C GLY A 52 10.42 2.35 -12.06
N LEU A 53 9.11 2.62 -11.99
CA LEU A 53 8.29 2.98 -13.14
C LEU A 53 7.88 4.45 -13.09
N ARG A 54 7.97 5.13 -14.24
CA ARG A 54 7.51 6.52 -14.42
C ARG A 54 6.71 6.67 -15.71
N VAL A 55 5.80 7.64 -15.71
CA VAL A 55 5.04 8.09 -16.87
C VAL A 55 5.53 9.48 -17.26
N PRO A 56 5.95 9.72 -18.51
CA PRO A 56 6.33 11.05 -18.97
C PRO A 56 5.21 12.06 -18.75
N ASP A 57 5.56 13.30 -18.41
CA ASP A 57 4.57 14.36 -18.16
C ASP A 57 3.66 14.62 -19.36
N ALA A 58 4.18 14.47 -20.59
CA ALA A 58 3.42 14.60 -21.81
C ALA A 58 2.26 13.59 -21.93
N ASP A 59 2.44 12.37 -21.38
CA ASP A 59 1.47 11.28 -21.44
C ASP A 59 0.51 11.28 -20.23
N ALA A 60 0.76 12.14 -19.26
CA ALA A 60 0.02 12.16 -17.99
C ALA A 60 -1.30 12.94 -18.06
N ALA A 61 -1.57 13.68 -19.13
CA ALA A 61 -2.75 14.57 -19.25
C ALA A 61 -4.09 13.83 -19.05
N GLY A 62 -4.20 12.58 -19.51
CA GLY A 62 -5.40 11.74 -19.34
C GLY A 62 -5.45 10.96 -18.01
N LEU A 63 -4.45 11.07 -17.15
CA LEU A 63 -4.27 10.25 -15.95
C LEU A 63 -4.61 10.98 -14.64
N ALA A 64 -5.11 12.21 -14.70
CA ALA A 64 -5.41 13.03 -13.51
C ALA A 64 -6.29 12.30 -12.47
N ARG A 65 -7.27 11.52 -12.93
CA ARG A 65 -8.16 10.74 -12.05
C ARG A 65 -7.48 9.64 -11.25
N TYR A 66 -6.28 9.23 -11.67
CA TYR A 66 -5.49 8.18 -11.01
C TYR A 66 -4.41 8.74 -10.08
N ARG A 67 -4.36 10.07 -9.93
CA ARG A 67 -3.44 10.70 -9.01
C ARG A 67 -3.81 10.40 -7.57
N LEU A 68 -2.78 10.17 -6.78
CA LEU A 68 -2.88 9.89 -5.37
C LEU A 68 -2.98 11.20 -4.59
N ALA A 69 -3.72 11.16 -3.50
CA ALA A 69 -3.81 12.23 -2.51
C ALA A 69 -3.38 11.71 -1.13
N ALA A 70 -3.00 12.62 -0.25
CA ALA A 70 -2.72 12.26 1.14
C ALA A 70 -3.96 11.60 1.78
N GLY A 71 -3.75 10.52 2.51
CA GLY A 71 -4.82 9.74 3.12
C GLY A 71 -5.46 8.68 2.19
N ASP A 72 -5.10 8.62 0.91
CA ASP A 72 -5.43 7.45 0.09
C ASP A 72 -4.70 6.21 0.65
N ILE A 73 -5.29 5.05 0.44
CA ILE A 73 -4.67 3.77 0.78
C ILE A 73 -4.56 2.96 -0.51
N LEU A 74 -3.37 2.43 -0.78
CA LEU A 74 -3.18 1.48 -1.87
C LEU A 74 -3.30 0.05 -1.35
N CYS A 75 -4.05 -0.77 -2.08
CA CYS A 75 -4.23 -2.19 -1.79
C CYS A 75 -3.89 -3.02 -3.02
N VAL A 76 -3.05 -4.02 -2.86
CA VAL A 76 -2.66 -4.92 -3.95
C VAL A 76 -3.86 -5.75 -4.39
N ARG A 77 -4.17 -5.66 -5.70
CA ARG A 77 -5.23 -6.41 -6.35
C ARG A 77 -4.74 -7.76 -6.87
N THR A 78 -3.54 -7.79 -7.45
CA THR A 78 -3.03 -8.94 -8.21
C THR A 78 -1.62 -9.30 -7.77
N GLY A 79 -1.33 -10.59 -7.62
CA GLY A 79 -0.05 -11.15 -7.18
C GLY A 79 -0.05 -11.48 -5.70
N ARG A 80 -0.06 -10.49 -4.82
CA ARG A 80 -0.21 -10.62 -3.36
C ARG A 80 -1.44 -9.83 -2.89
N PRO A 81 -2.67 -10.24 -3.24
CA PRO A 81 -3.87 -9.48 -2.91
C PRO A 81 -3.98 -9.21 -1.41
N GLY A 82 -4.36 -7.97 -1.08
CA GLY A 82 -4.59 -7.55 0.29
C GLY A 82 -3.42 -6.81 0.93
N ALA A 83 -2.20 -6.85 0.41
CA ALA A 83 -1.14 -6.00 0.93
C ALA A 83 -1.53 -4.53 0.74
N CYS A 84 -1.60 -3.77 1.82
CA CYS A 84 -2.05 -2.38 1.82
C CYS A 84 -1.00 -1.45 2.43
N ALA A 85 -0.97 -0.19 1.98
CA ALA A 85 -0.18 0.87 2.57
C ALA A 85 -0.83 2.24 2.37
N ALA A 86 -0.69 3.13 3.34
CA ALA A 86 -1.19 4.50 3.26
C ALA A 86 -0.28 5.37 2.37
N VAL A 87 -0.91 6.28 1.62
CA VAL A 87 -0.21 7.30 0.83
C VAL A 87 0.23 8.42 1.77
N THR A 88 1.55 8.65 1.83
CA THR A 88 2.15 9.74 2.60
C THR A 88 2.23 11.02 1.76
N PRO A 89 2.56 12.18 2.33
CA PRO A 89 2.77 13.41 1.58
C PRO A 89 3.80 13.29 0.45
N HIS A 90 4.76 12.35 0.57
CA HIS A 90 5.79 12.12 -0.46
C HIS A 90 5.23 11.55 -1.77
N GLN A 91 4.19 10.72 -1.71
CA GLN A 91 3.58 10.09 -2.89
C GLN A 91 2.37 10.85 -3.44
N VAL A 92 2.06 12.05 -2.92
CA VAL A 92 0.99 12.89 -3.49
C VAL A 92 1.29 13.19 -4.95
N ASP A 93 0.24 13.16 -5.79
CA ASP A 93 0.30 13.32 -7.26
C ASP A 93 0.98 12.18 -8.03
N TRP A 94 1.46 11.14 -7.37
CA TRP A 94 1.91 9.93 -8.04
C TRP A 94 0.73 9.15 -8.62
N LEU A 95 1.04 8.19 -9.47
CA LEU A 95 0.06 7.32 -10.12
C LEU A 95 0.13 5.90 -9.54
N HIS A 96 -0.89 5.11 -9.80
CA HIS A 96 -0.92 3.68 -9.44
C HIS A 96 -1.43 2.83 -10.61
N SER A 97 -0.85 1.63 -10.76
CA SER A 97 -1.20 0.69 -11.82
C SER A 97 -2.53 -0.01 -11.54
N ASP A 98 -3.16 -0.59 -12.58
CA ASP A 98 -4.39 -1.37 -12.52
C ASP A 98 -4.30 -2.65 -11.67
N THR A 99 -3.08 -3.02 -11.27
CA THR A 99 -2.81 -4.13 -10.33
C THR A 99 -2.93 -3.71 -8.86
N LEU A 100 -3.22 -2.43 -8.61
CA LEU A 100 -3.54 -1.85 -7.31
C LEU A 100 -4.96 -1.26 -7.32
N PHE A 101 -5.61 -1.25 -6.16
CA PHE A 101 -6.75 -0.40 -5.86
C PHE A 101 -6.30 0.81 -5.05
N ARG A 102 -6.80 1.98 -5.42
CA ARG A 102 -6.84 3.13 -4.52
C ARG A 102 -8.14 3.06 -3.72
N ILE A 103 -8.01 3.14 -2.42
CA ILE A 103 -9.10 3.26 -1.46
C ILE A 103 -9.02 4.67 -0.90
N ARG A 104 -10.00 5.50 -1.21
CA ARG A 104 -10.08 6.90 -0.73
C ARG A 104 -11.14 7.01 0.35
N PRO A 105 -10.74 7.14 1.63
CA PRO A 105 -11.68 7.25 2.73
C PRO A 105 -12.57 8.49 2.63
N GLY A 106 -13.84 8.33 3.01
CA GLY A 106 -14.79 9.43 3.20
C GLY A 106 -14.60 10.11 4.56
N SER A 107 -15.37 11.17 4.82
CA SER A 107 -15.25 12.00 6.03
C SER A 107 -15.63 11.29 7.34
N GLY A 108 -16.26 10.12 7.27
CA GLY A 108 -16.72 9.35 8.45
C GLY A 108 -15.70 8.35 8.98
N VAL A 109 -14.54 8.21 8.33
CA VAL A 109 -13.51 7.25 8.73
C VAL A 109 -12.13 7.92 8.69
N ASP A 110 -11.36 7.69 9.75
CA ASP A 110 -9.96 8.12 9.79
C ASP A 110 -9.11 7.29 8.83
N PRO A 111 -8.34 7.92 7.91
CA PRO A 111 -7.55 7.20 6.92
C PRO A 111 -6.48 6.28 7.53
N THR A 112 -5.86 6.70 8.62
CA THR A 112 -4.79 5.94 9.30
C THR A 112 -5.39 4.74 10.01
N TYR A 113 -6.53 4.91 10.68
CA TYR A 113 -7.30 3.81 11.27
C TYR A 113 -7.65 2.76 10.21
N LEU A 114 -8.21 3.20 9.08
CA LEU A 114 -8.60 2.28 8.01
C LEU A 114 -7.40 1.54 7.43
N ALA A 115 -6.26 2.21 7.23
CA ALA A 115 -5.03 1.57 6.74
C ALA A 115 -4.52 0.49 7.71
N HIS A 116 -4.53 0.75 9.01
CA HIS A 116 -4.17 -0.24 10.03
C HIS A 116 -5.17 -1.40 10.07
N TYR A 117 -6.47 -1.11 9.98
CA TYR A 117 -7.47 -2.17 9.93
C TYR A 117 -7.28 -3.07 8.69
N LEU A 118 -7.10 -2.50 7.51
CA LEU A 118 -6.88 -3.26 6.28
C LEU A 118 -5.62 -4.14 6.34
N SER A 119 -4.62 -3.73 7.10
CA SER A 119 -3.39 -4.50 7.36
C SER A 119 -3.54 -5.50 8.51
N SER A 120 -4.66 -5.51 9.23
CA SER A 120 -4.89 -6.40 10.37
C SER A 120 -5.09 -7.85 9.94
N PRO A 121 -4.77 -8.84 10.80
CA PRO A 121 -5.02 -10.25 10.51
C PRO A 121 -6.48 -10.54 10.13
N ALA A 122 -7.45 -9.88 10.76
CA ALA A 122 -8.87 -10.09 10.49
C ALA A 122 -9.26 -9.68 9.06
N ALA A 123 -8.82 -8.50 8.61
CA ALA A 123 -9.05 -8.03 7.25
C ALA A 123 -8.28 -8.88 6.22
N GLN A 124 -7.03 -9.24 6.53
CA GLN A 124 -6.20 -10.06 5.65
C GLN A 124 -6.79 -11.46 5.46
N ASP A 125 -7.22 -12.11 6.52
CA ASP A 125 -7.89 -13.42 6.45
C ASP A 125 -9.18 -13.36 5.63
N TRP A 126 -9.96 -12.28 5.79
CA TRP A 126 -11.19 -12.08 5.04
C TRP A 126 -10.89 -11.92 3.54
N ILE A 127 -9.89 -11.12 3.17
CA ILE A 127 -9.43 -10.91 1.79
C ILE A 127 -8.91 -12.22 1.20
N LEU A 128 -8.03 -12.93 1.88
CA LEU A 128 -7.39 -14.15 1.39
C LEU A 128 -8.39 -15.28 1.08
N ARG A 129 -9.50 -15.36 1.81
CA ARG A 129 -10.60 -16.30 1.53
C ARG A 129 -11.36 -16.00 0.24
N ARG A 130 -11.26 -14.78 -0.29
CA ARG A 130 -11.94 -14.30 -1.50
C ARG A 130 -11.01 -14.13 -2.69
N VAL A 131 -9.75 -14.48 -2.53
CA VAL A 131 -8.77 -14.44 -3.62
C VAL A 131 -9.10 -15.51 -4.66
N HIS A 132 -9.28 -15.08 -5.90
CA HIS A 132 -9.46 -15.94 -7.06
C HIS A 132 -8.11 -16.46 -7.54
N ARG A 133 -7.98 -17.80 -7.64
CA ARG A 133 -6.73 -18.48 -8.02
C ARG A 133 -6.83 -19.26 -9.34
N GLY A 134 -7.96 -19.18 -10.02
CA GLY A 134 -8.27 -20.02 -11.19
C GLY A 134 -7.52 -19.67 -12.48
N SER A 135 -6.91 -18.49 -12.62
CA SER A 135 -6.29 -17.99 -13.86
C SER A 135 -4.75 -17.86 -13.79
N GLY A 136 -4.11 -18.49 -12.86
CA GLY A 136 -2.65 -18.47 -12.69
C GLY A 136 -2.12 -17.41 -11.72
N ILE A 137 -2.55 -16.15 -11.80
CA ILE A 137 -2.10 -15.08 -10.89
C ILE A 137 -3.22 -14.78 -9.87
N PRO A 138 -2.96 -14.94 -8.55
CA PRO A 138 -3.95 -14.62 -7.52
C PRO A 138 -4.45 -13.19 -7.63
N SER A 139 -5.75 -12.99 -7.52
CA SER A 139 -6.36 -11.65 -7.59
C SER A 139 -7.63 -11.55 -6.77
N ILE A 140 -7.98 -10.31 -6.37
CA ILE A 140 -9.27 -9.98 -5.76
C ILE A 140 -10.00 -8.98 -6.63
N THR A 141 -11.33 -9.07 -6.72
CA THR A 141 -12.15 -8.13 -7.48
C THR A 141 -12.49 -6.90 -6.66
N SER A 142 -12.83 -5.79 -7.34
CA SER A 142 -13.34 -4.58 -6.66
C SER A 142 -14.60 -4.89 -5.85
N ARG A 143 -15.47 -5.77 -6.37
CA ARG A 143 -16.71 -6.17 -5.73
C ARG A 143 -16.42 -6.92 -4.42
N ASP A 144 -15.51 -7.89 -4.46
CA ASP A 144 -15.15 -8.63 -3.26
C ASP A 144 -14.55 -7.71 -2.20
N LEU A 145 -13.63 -6.82 -2.59
CA LEU A 145 -13.01 -5.88 -1.65
C LEU A 145 -14.03 -4.87 -1.09
N ALA A 146 -15.00 -4.44 -1.89
CA ALA A 146 -16.07 -3.52 -1.51
C ALA A 146 -16.93 -4.05 -0.35
N ASP A 147 -17.11 -5.37 -0.29
CA ASP A 147 -17.92 -6.05 0.73
C ASP A 147 -17.12 -6.36 2.03
N LEU A 148 -15.85 -5.94 2.13
CA LEU A 148 -15.07 -6.12 3.37
C LEU A 148 -15.77 -5.44 4.55
N PRO A 149 -16.11 -6.18 5.62
CA PRO A 149 -16.69 -5.58 6.81
C PRO A 149 -15.61 -4.83 7.60
N VAL A 150 -15.86 -3.56 7.90
CA VAL A 150 -14.97 -2.68 8.66
C VAL A 150 -15.66 -2.32 9.98
N PRO A 151 -15.02 -2.52 11.15
CA PRO A 151 -15.56 -2.01 12.41
C PRO A 151 -15.43 -0.49 12.42
N LEU A 152 -16.53 0.20 12.74
CA LEU A 152 -16.61 1.66 12.71
C LEU A 152 -16.98 2.21 14.10
N PRO A 153 -16.00 2.39 14.99
CA PRO A 153 -16.23 3.11 16.25
C PRO A 153 -16.35 4.62 16.00
N GLY A 154 -16.56 5.42 17.05
CA GLY A 154 -16.55 6.86 16.95
C GLY A 154 -15.23 7.41 16.44
N LEU A 155 -15.24 8.60 15.78
CA LEU A 155 -14.02 9.16 15.18
C LEU A 155 -12.89 9.36 16.19
N ASP A 156 -13.19 9.70 17.43
CA ASP A 156 -12.16 9.89 18.46
C ASP A 156 -11.53 8.55 18.85
N GLU A 157 -12.31 7.48 18.95
CA GLU A 157 -11.80 6.13 19.19
C GLU A 157 -10.97 5.61 17.99
N GLN A 158 -11.38 5.97 16.76
CA GLN A 158 -10.60 5.65 15.56
C GLN A 158 -9.21 6.32 15.59
N ARG A 159 -9.15 7.61 15.93
CA ARG A 159 -7.90 8.38 16.05
C ARG A 159 -6.98 7.82 17.14
N GLU A 160 -7.53 7.53 18.31
CA GLU A 160 -6.76 6.91 19.40
C GLU A 160 -6.17 5.57 18.96
N ALA A 161 -6.97 4.70 18.34
CA ALA A 161 -6.50 3.43 17.80
C ALA A 161 -5.43 3.62 16.72
N ALA A 162 -5.59 4.60 15.84
CA ALA A 162 -4.63 4.94 14.79
C ALA A 162 -3.29 5.41 15.38
N GLU A 163 -3.30 6.28 16.38
CA GLU A 163 -2.10 6.76 17.08
C GLU A 163 -1.33 5.61 17.73
N ILE A 164 -2.02 4.74 18.47
CA ILE A 164 -1.40 3.58 19.12
C ILE A 164 -0.77 2.66 18.07
N MET A 165 -1.49 2.32 17.01
CA MET A 165 -1.00 1.42 15.96
C MET A 165 0.15 2.02 15.17
N SER A 166 0.11 3.33 14.91
CA SER A 166 1.21 4.06 14.24
C SER A 166 2.48 4.02 15.06
N ALA A 167 2.41 4.32 16.37
CA ALA A 167 3.56 4.27 17.25
C ALA A 167 4.21 2.87 17.30
N VAL A 168 3.40 1.81 17.33
CA VAL A 168 3.91 0.42 17.26
C VAL A 168 4.56 0.13 15.91
N THR A 169 3.93 0.56 14.82
CA THR A 169 4.44 0.36 13.45
C THR A 169 5.78 1.08 13.25
N GLU A 170 5.89 2.33 13.68
CA GLU A 170 7.15 3.10 13.64
C GLU A 170 8.26 2.43 14.43
N LYS A 171 7.94 1.91 15.62
CA LYS A 171 8.91 1.16 16.42
C LYS A 171 9.39 -0.11 15.71
N ILE A 172 8.48 -0.86 15.09
CA ILE A 172 8.82 -2.05 14.30
C ILE A 172 9.71 -1.66 13.11
N ALA A 173 9.37 -0.61 12.37
CA ALA A 173 10.16 -0.11 11.25
C ALA A 173 11.57 0.32 11.68
N ALA A 174 11.70 1.02 12.83
CA ALA A 174 12.99 1.40 13.38
C ALA A 174 13.87 0.17 13.72
N HIS A 175 13.30 -0.85 14.36
CA HIS A 175 14.03 -2.07 14.68
C HIS A 175 14.44 -2.86 13.43
N ARG A 176 13.62 -2.88 12.38
CA ARG A 176 13.96 -3.50 11.08
C ARG A 176 15.16 -2.81 10.45
N ARG A 177 15.16 -1.47 10.37
CA ARG A 177 16.31 -0.70 9.85
C ARG A 177 17.61 -0.98 10.61
N ILE A 178 17.54 -1.06 11.95
CA ILE A 178 18.70 -1.44 12.78
C ILE A 178 19.19 -2.84 12.39
N ALA A 179 18.30 -3.82 12.26
CA ALA A 179 18.66 -5.19 11.90
C ALA A 179 19.27 -5.29 10.49
N GLU A 180 18.73 -4.56 9.52
CA GLU A 180 19.25 -4.46 8.15
C GLU A 180 20.66 -3.87 8.15
N THR A 181 20.88 -2.71 8.78
CA THR A 181 22.20 -2.07 8.90
C THR A 181 23.21 -2.98 9.59
N ALA A 182 22.81 -3.66 10.66
CA ALA A 182 23.69 -4.63 11.35
C ALA A 182 24.05 -5.83 10.43
N SER A 183 23.12 -6.29 9.59
CA SER A 183 23.36 -7.36 8.63
C SER A 183 24.31 -6.93 7.51
N GLU A 184 24.17 -5.72 7.01
CA GLU A 184 25.08 -5.11 6.03
C GLU A 184 26.50 -4.96 6.60
N LEU A 185 26.62 -4.43 7.82
CA LEU A 185 27.90 -4.31 8.52
C LEU A 185 28.56 -5.68 8.72
N ARG A 186 27.80 -6.69 9.15
CA ARG A 186 28.31 -8.06 9.27
C ARG A 186 28.88 -8.57 7.94
N THR A 187 28.16 -8.34 6.85
CA THR A 187 28.59 -8.76 5.51
C THR A 187 29.88 -8.04 5.09
N ALA A 188 29.93 -6.73 5.30
CA ALA A 188 31.14 -5.94 4.99
C ALA A 188 32.36 -6.36 5.81
N LEU A 189 32.17 -6.63 7.11
CA LEU A 189 33.23 -7.15 7.96
C LEU A 189 33.70 -8.54 7.54
N ALA A 190 32.78 -9.45 7.18
CA ALA A 190 33.12 -10.78 6.71
C ALA A 190 33.95 -10.71 5.41
N LEU A 191 33.57 -9.88 4.46
CA LEU A 191 34.35 -9.64 3.24
C LEU A 191 35.76 -9.12 3.57
N ARG A 192 35.88 -8.18 4.51
CA ARG A 192 37.18 -7.62 4.90
C ARG A 192 38.09 -8.63 5.62
N LEU A 193 37.51 -9.43 6.52
CA LEU A 193 38.27 -10.34 7.37
C LEU A 193 38.62 -11.65 6.72
N PHE A 194 37.78 -12.15 5.80
CA PHE A 194 37.88 -13.48 5.21
C PHE A 194 38.16 -13.48 3.71
N SER A 195 38.38 -12.30 3.08
CA SER A 195 38.86 -12.26 1.69
C SER A 195 40.31 -12.71 1.67
N ALA A 196 40.64 -13.68 0.79
CA ALA A 196 42.01 -14.13 0.61
C ALA A 196 42.90 -12.98 0.16
N PRO A 197 44.15 -12.88 0.66
CA PRO A 197 45.11 -11.92 0.10
C PRO A 197 45.31 -12.21 -1.36
N LYS A 198 45.28 -11.18 -2.22
CA LYS A 198 45.66 -11.27 -3.65
C LYS A 198 47.14 -11.50 -3.79
#